data_42a1c5b455ef4c09c82ae84cb1b888bd
#
_entry.id   42a1c5b455ef4c09c82ae84cb1b888bd
#
_cell.length_a   1.000
_cell.length_b   1.000
_cell.length_c   1.000
_cell.angle_alpha   90.00
_cell.angle_beta   90.00
_cell.angle_gamma   90.00
#
_symmetry.space_group_name_H-M   'P 1'
#
loop_
_entity.id
_entity.type
_entity.pdbx_description
1 polymer ?
#
loop_
_entity_poly.entity_id
_entity_poly.type
_entity_poly.pdbx_seq_one_letter_code
_entity_poly.pdbx_strand_id
1 'polypeptide(L)'
;RDLVRSRGLGDVYKRQAFLIACGNASQYGNNAYIAPQATLTDGLLDVTILEPFTVLDVPSLAFQLFNKTIDQNSRIKTFRCKQLCIRRTTPGVVHFDGDPMETDANVNIELIQRGLRVVVPQASEKDAANVLQRAQEYMNGIKLMNEAIVDNITDRNKKILKKLTKKV
;
A
#
# COMPACT_ATOMS: atom_id res chain seq x y z
N ARG A 1 -13.72 -2.96 20.55
CA ARG A 1 -14.50 -3.41 19.36
C ARG A 1 -14.92 -2.16 18.60
N ASP A 2 -14.24 -1.88 17.52
CA ASP A 2 -14.55 -0.71 16.70
C ASP A 2 -15.66 -1.05 15.71
N LEU A 3 -16.60 -0.13 15.56
CA LEU A 3 -17.73 -0.22 14.64
C LEU A 3 -17.45 0.74 13.49
N VAL A 4 -17.34 0.22 12.29
CA VAL A 4 -17.20 1.04 11.07
C VAL A 4 -18.53 1.05 10.33
N ARG A 5 -19.07 2.23 10.08
CA ARG A 5 -20.28 2.42 9.28
C ARG A 5 -19.96 3.30 8.06
N SER A 6 -20.20 2.77 6.87
CA SER A 6 -20.11 3.56 5.63
C SER A 6 -21.50 4.03 5.20
N ARG A 7 -21.60 5.29 4.73
CA ARG A 7 -22.81 5.84 4.14
C ARG A 7 -22.64 5.85 2.61
N GLY A 8 -23.45 5.06 1.95
CA GLY A 8 -23.43 4.88 0.49
C GLY A 8 -23.69 3.45 0.06
N LEU A 9 -23.27 2.45 0.85
CA LEU A 9 -23.54 1.03 0.61
C LEU A 9 -24.27 0.36 1.79
N GLY A 10 -24.65 1.11 2.82
CA GLY A 10 -25.53 0.63 3.91
C GLY A 10 -24.92 -0.36 4.89
N ASP A 11 -23.65 -0.73 4.74
CA ASP A 11 -23.04 -1.79 5.53
C ASP A 11 -22.44 -1.28 6.84
N VAL A 12 -22.82 -1.96 7.93
CA VAL A 12 -22.22 -1.77 9.27
C VAL A 12 -21.28 -2.93 9.53
N TYR A 13 -19.97 -2.67 9.50
CA TYR A 13 -18.97 -3.67 9.86
C TYR A 13 -18.65 -3.59 11.35
N LYS A 14 -18.94 -4.64 12.10
CA LYS A 14 -18.46 -4.82 13.48
C LYS A 14 -17.20 -5.68 13.43
N ARG A 15 -16.04 -5.06 13.48
CA ARG A 15 -14.77 -5.78 13.42
C ARG A 15 -13.78 -5.28 14.46
N GLN A 16 -12.89 -6.17 14.87
CA GLN A 16 -11.68 -5.77 15.56
C GLN A 16 -10.70 -5.32 14.49
N ALA A 17 -10.37 -4.03 14.49
CA ALA A 17 -9.34 -3.47 13.64
C ALA A 17 -8.08 -3.21 14.45
N PHE A 18 -6.93 -3.57 13.91
CA PHE A 18 -5.62 -3.12 14.39
C PHE A 18 -5.35 -1.70 13.88
N LEU A 19 -5.66 -1.44 12.62
CA LEU A 19 -5.51 -0.15 11.96
C LEU A 19 -6.67 0.06 10.98
N ILE A 20 -7.16 1.29 10.92
CA ILE A 20 -8.08 1.76 9.89
C ILE A 20 -7.40 2.93 9.20
N ALA A 21 -7.07 2.78 7.93
CA ALA A 21 -6.53 3.85 7.08
C ALA A 21 -7.59 4.32 6.10
N CYS A 22 -7.71 5.62 5.93
CA CYS A 22 -8.63 6.25 5.00
C CYS A 22 -7.86 7.23 4.14
N GLY A 23 -8.03 7.18 2.85
CA GLY A 23 -7.35 8.07 1.93
C GLY A 23 -7.99 8.12 0.56
N ASN A 24 -7.63 9.11 -0.20
CA ASN A 24 -7.94 9.23 -1.62
C ASN A 24 -6.66 9.14 -2.48
N ALA A 25 -5.53 8.85 -1.85
CA ALA A 25 -4.25 8.59 -2.49
C ALA A 25 -3.75 7.19 -2.15
N SER A 26 -3.03 6.57 -3.08
CA SER A 26 -2.60 5.17 -2.94
C SER A 26 -1.52 4.96 -1.89
N GLN A 27 -0.69 5.97 -1.62
CA GLN A 27 0.45 5.88 -0.71
C GLN A 27 0.13 6.47 0.66
N TYR A 28 0.58 5.76 1.68
CA TYR A 28 0.66 6.28 3.04
C TYR A 28 1.88 7.21 3.21
N GLY A 29 2.89 7.01 2.39
CA GLY A 29 4.16 7.71 2.36
C GLY A 29 5.29 6.75 2.02
N ASN A 30 6.42 7.26 1.55
CA ASN A 30 7.66 6.52 1.32
C ASN A 30 7.50 5.18 0.59
N ASN A 31 6.70 5.17 -0.47
CA ASN A 31 6.34 3.97 -1.26
C ASN A 31 5.55 2.87 -0.49
N ALA A 32 4.99 3.17 0.66
CA ALA A 32 4.07 2.27 1.36
C ALA A 32 2.64 2.45 0.81
N TYR A 33 2.16 1.49 0.04
CA TYR A 33 0.87 1.57 -0.67
C TYR A 33 -0.23 0.92 0.17
N ILE A 34 -0.85 1.69 1.06
CA ILE A 34 -1.92 1.20 1.94
C ILE A 34 -3.28 1.07 1.21
N ALA A 35 -3.50 1.86 0.17
CA ALA A 35 -4.69 1.85 -0.66
C ALA A 35 -4.30 1.82 -2.15
N PRO A 36 -3.76 0.70 -2.68
CA PRO A 36 -3.16 0.64 -4.01
C PRO A 36 -4.12 1.04 -5.15
N GLN A 37 -5.42 0.90 -4.93
CA GLN A 37 -6.47 1.21 -5.91
C GLN A 37 -7.03 2.63 -5.79
N ALA A 38 -6.56 3.43 -4.82
CA ALA A 38 -7.07 4.77 -4.59
C ALA A 38 -6.72 5.72 -5.74
N THR A 39 -7.68 6.58 -6.09
CA THR A 39 -7.54 7.62 -7.10
C THR A 39 -8.02 8.95 -6.58
N LEU A 40 -7.28 10.02 -6.89
CA LEU A 40 -7.59 11.38 -6.43
C LEU A 40 -8.83 11.99 -7.10
N THR A 41 -9.35 11.37 -8.16
CA THR A 41 -10.34 12.00 -9.05
C THR A 41 -11.70 11.30 -9.09
N ASP A 42 -11.85 10.13 -8.46
CA ASP A 42 -13.10 9.35 -8.50
C ASP A 42 -14.16 9.83 -7.48
N GLY A 43 -13.76 10.71 -6.56
CA GLY A 43 -14.67 11.26 -5.53
C GLY A 43 -15.05 10.24 -4.46
N LEU A 44 -14.18 9.26 -4.19
CA LEU A 44 -14.36 8.24 -3.17
C LEU A 44 -13.18 8.26 -2.20
N LEU A 45 -13.44 7.84 -0.96
CA LEU A 45 -12.43 7.46 0.03
C LEU A 45 -12.19 5.97 -0.08
N ASP A 46 -10.94 5.59 -0.21
CA ASP A 46 -10.51 4.21 -0.05
C ASP A 46 -10.24 3.94 1.42
N VAL A 47 -10.90 2.93 1.96
CA VAL A 47 -10.78 2.53 3.35
C VAL A 47 -10.09 1.17 3.39
N THR A 48 -8.99 1.10 4.12
CA THR A 48 -8.25 -0.13 4.37
C THR A 48 -8.28 -0.46 5.84
N ILE A 49 -8.83 -1.61 6.19
CA ILE A 49 -8.88 -2.14 7.54
C ILE A 49 -7.88 -3.28 7.65
N LEU A 50 -6.91 -3.14 8.53
CA LEU A 50 -6.02 -4.22 8.94
C LEU A 50 -6.61 -4.90 10.18
N GLU A 51 -6.96 -6.17 10.04
CA GLU A 51 -7.41 -7.00 11.15
C GLU A 51 -6.22 -7.38 12.05
N PRO A 52 -6.45 -7.83 13.31
CA PRO A 52 -5.36 -8.32 14.15
C PRO A 52 -4.54 -9.41 13.47
N PHE A 53 -3.24 -9.32 13.57
CA PHE A 53 -2.28 -10.21 12.91
C PHE A 53 -1.22 -10.69 13.91
N THR A 54 -0.48 -11.71 13.53
CA THR A 54 0.63 -12.28 14.31
C THR A 54 1.98 -11.82 13.76
N VAL A 55 3.05 -12.04 14.52
CA VAL A 55 4.42 -11.72 14.06
C VAL A 55 4.77 -12.48 12.77
N LEU A 56 4.19 -13.64 12.55
CA LEU A 56 4.40 -14.44 11.34
C LEU A 56 3.77 -13.81 10.08
N ASP A 57 2.75 -12.98 10.24
CA ASP A 57 2.09 -12.29 9.12
C ASP A 57 2.90 -11.05 8.66
N VAL A 58 3.79 -10.51 9.52
CA VAL A 58 4.52 -9.24 9.29
C VAL A 58 5.33 -9.24 7.99
N PRO A 59 6.15 -10.26 7.67
CA PRO A 59 6.93 -10.25 6.43
C PRO A 59 6.06 -10.18 5.18
N SER A 60 4.93 -10.91 5.16
CA SER A 60 3.98 -10.89 4.05
C SER A 60 3.28 -9.53 3.91
N LEU A 61 2.82 -8.98 5.02
CA LEU A 61 2.18 -7.65 5.06
C LEU A 61 3.14 -6.56 4.57
N ALA A 62 4.39 -6.57 5.05
CA ALA A 62 5.40 -5.61 4.63
C ALA A 62 5.71 -5.74 3.12
N PHE A 63 5.96 -6.95 2.65
CA PHE A 63 6.22 -7.20 1.23
C PHE A 63 5.07 -6.68 0.35
N GLN A 64 3.82 -7.01 0.70
CA GLN A 64 2.64 -6.60 -0.07
C GLN A 64 2.39 -5.09 -0.01
N LEU A 65 2.70 -4.44 1.12
CA LEU A 65 2.59 -2.99 1.28
C LEU A 65 3.47 -2.24 0.28
N PHE A 66 4.71 -2.68 0.10
CA PHE A 66 5.65 -2.07 -0.85
C PHE A 66 5.42 -2.48 -2.30
N ASN A 67 4.82 -3.65 -2.54
CA ASN A 67 4.53 -4.16 -3.89
C ASN A 67 3.13 -3.82 -4.40
N LYS A 68 2.39 -2.92 -3.74
CA LYS A 68 1.02 -2.50 -4.14
C LYS A 68 0.00 -3.64 -4.18
N THR A 69 0.19 -4.68 -3.39
CA THR A 69 -0.69 -5.86 -3.35
C THR A 69 -1.27 -6.11 -1.96
N ILE A 70 -1.23 -5.10 -1.08
CA ILE A 70 -1.69 -5.23 0.31
C ILE A 70 -3.19 -5.58 0.38
N ASP A 71 -3.98 -5.13 -0.58
CA ASP A 71 -5.41 -5.42 -0.73
C ASP A 71 -5.73 -6.89 -0.99
N GLN A 72 -4.73 -7.68 -1.41
CA GLN A 72 -4.85 -9.14 -1.61
C GLN A 72 -4.59 -9.95 -0.33
N ASN A 73 -4.15 -9.30 0.75
CA ASN A 73 -3.87 -9.99 2.01
C ASN A 73 -5.18 -10.39 2.72
N SER A 74 -5.22 -11.61 3.27
CA SER A 74 -6.40 -12.12 3.99
C SER A 74 -6.79 -11.32 5.23
N ARG A 75 -5.79 -10.64 5.87
CA ARG A 75 -5.98 -9.77 7.04
C ARG A 75 -6.44 -8.36 6.67
N ILE A 76 -6.48 -8.05 5.38
CA ILE A 76 -6.87 -6.74 4.89
C ILE A 76 -8.30 -6.79 4.34
N LYS A 77 -9.08 -5.77 4.69
CA LYS A 77 -10.40 -5.51 4.10
C LYS A 77 -10.40 -4.12 3.52
N THR A 78 -10.78 -4.01 2.27
CA THR A 78 -10.87 -2.73 1.57
C THR A 78 -12.29 -2.48 1.09
N PHE A 79 -12.72 -1.24 1.14
CA PHE A 79 -13.96 -0.77 0.53
C PHE A 79 -13.87 0.72 0.23
N ARG A 80 -14.80 1.23 -0.57
CA ARG A 80 -14.88 2.64 -0.95
C ARG A 80 -16.16 3.27 -0.45
N CYS A 81 -16.08 4.52 0.00
CA CYS A 81 -17.24 5.28 0.46
C CYS A 81 -17.04 6.78 0.28
N LYS A 82 -18.12 7.56 0.43
CA LYS A 82 -18.06 9.02 0.48
C LYS A 82 -18.02 9.55 1.90
N GLN A 83 -18.58 8.79 2.82
CA GLN A 83 -18.62 9.11 4.24
C GLN A 83 -18.36 7.87 5.05
N LEU A 84 -17.59 8.02 6.11
CA LEU A 84 -17.23 6.95 7.03
C LEU A 84 -17.45 7.41 8.46
N CYS A 85 -18.13 6.61 9.25
CA CYS A 85 -18.24 6.81 10.68
C CYS A 85 -17.54 5.65 11.41
N ILE A 86 -16.52 5.96 12.19
CA ILE A 86 -15.81 5.01 13.04
C ILE A 86 -16.26 5.23 14.47
N ARG A 87 -16.77 4.18 15.12
CA ARG A 87 -17.14 4.20 16.54
C ARG A 87 -16.18 3.33 17.31
N ARG A 88 -15.45 3.94 18.23
CA ARG A 88 -14.51 3.29 19.17
C ARG A 88 -15.14 3.18 20.55
N THR A 89 -14.58 2.32 21.37
CA THR A 89 -15.00 2.18 22.78
C THR A 89 -14.52 3.35 23.64
N THR A 90 -13.38 3.93 23.29
CA THR A 90 -12.73 5.03 24.00
C THR A 90 -12.21 6.09 23.02
N PRO A 91 -12.10 7.36 23.44
CA PRO A 91 -11.31 8.37 22.73
C PRO A 91 -9.89 7.91 22.49
N GLY A 92 -9.21 8.48 21.51
CA GLY A 92 -7.82 8.14 21.22
C GLY A 92 -7.27 8.92 20.03
N VAL A 93 -6.00 8.64 19.71
CA VAL A 93 -5.27 9.37 18.68
C VAL A 93 -5.66 8.88 17.28
N VAL A 94 -5.79 9.83 16.35
CA VAL A 94 -5.88 9.62 14.91
C VAL A 94 -4.76 10.42 14.25
N HIS A 95 -4.18 9.92 13.20
CA HIS A 95 -3.16 10.62 12.42
C HIS A 95 -3.78 11.22 11.14
N PHE A 96 -3.55 12.51 10.92
CA PHE A 96 -3.89 13.23 9.69
C PHE A 96 -2.61 13.61 8.98
N ASP A 97 -2.34 13.01 7.84
CA ASP A 97 -1.12 13.23 7.03
C ASP A 97 0.19 13.13 7.84
N GLY A 98 0.20 12.27 8.87
CA GLY A 98 1.33 12.07 9.76
C GLY A 98 1.24 12.78 11.10
N ASP A 99 0.41 13.81 11.24
CA ASP A 99 0.25 14.55 12.47
C ASP A 99 -0.75 13.87 13.41
N PRO A 100 -0.38 13.61 14.68
CA PRO A 100 -1.27 13.01 15.66
C PRO A 100 -2.27 14.03 16.21
N MET A 101 -3.54 13.64 16.30
CA MET A 101 -4.61 14.44 16.88
C MET A 101 -5.46 13.57 17.80
N GLU A 102 -5.76 14.06 19.00
CA GLU A 102 -6.74 13.40 19.86
C GLU A 102 -8.15 13.61 19.33
N THR A 103 -8.91 12.54 19.30
CA THR A 103 -10.31 12.57 18.81
C THR A 103 -11.22 11.79 19.73
N ASP A 104 -12.50 12.13 19.72
CA ASP A 104 -13.54 11.42 20.44
C ASP A 104 -13.68 9.96 20.00
N ALA A 105 -14.48 9.20 20.75
CA ALA A 105 -14.81 7.82 20.43
C ALA A 105 -15.54 7.68 19.07
N ASN A 106 -16.21 8.73 18.60
CA ASN A 106 -16.87 8.76 17.31
C ASN A 106 -16.10 9.67 16.34
N VAL A 107 -15.55 9.09 15.28
CA VAL A 107 -14.85 9.82 14.23
C VAL A 107 -15.68 9.78 12.95
N ASN A 108 -16.04 10.93 12.45
CA ASN A 108 -16.76 11.08 11.18
C ASN A 108 -15.80 11.64 10.14
N ILE A 109 -15.68 10.94 9.02
CA ILE A 109 -14.83 11.30 7.90
C ILE A 109 -15.72 11.48 6.67
N GLU A 110 -15.58 12.59 6.00
CA GLU A 110 -16.34 12.92 4.79
C GLU A 110 -15.39 13.43 3.71
N LEU A 111 -15.63 12.97 2.48
CA LEU A 111 -14.91 13.46 1.32
C LEU A 111 -15.59 14.71 0.76
N ILE A 112 -14.86 15.81 0.72
CA ILE A 112 -15.28 17.05 0.05
C ILE A 112 -14.76 17.01 -1.38
N GLN A 113 -15.67 16.76 -2.34
CA GLN A 113 -15.30 16.74 -3.75
C GLN A 113 -14.78 18.09 -4.21
N ARG A 114 -13.66 18.07 -4.96
CA ARG A 114 -13.01 19.28 -5.49
C ARG A 114 -12.65 20.31 -4.41
N GLY A 115 -12.42 19.85 -3.17
CA GLY A 115 -12.05 20.71 -2.04
C GLY A 115 -10.69 21.40 -2.22
N LEU A 116 -9.81 20.79 -3.03
CA LEU A 116 -8.49 21.35 -3.34
C LEU A 116 -8.32 21.52 -4.85
N ARG A 117 -7.83 22.69 -5.26
CA ARG A 117 -7.40 22.95 -6.65
C ARG A 117 -5.90 22.87 -6.72
N VAL A 118 -5.40 21.95 -7.54
CA VAL A 118 -3.96 21.75 -7.73
C VAL A 118 -3.60 22.07 -9.18
N VAL A 119 -2.54 22.85 -9.35
CA VAL A 119 -1.96 23.09 -10.66
C VAL A 119 -1.07 21.90 -10.99
N VAL A 120 -1.42 21.16 -12.04
CA VAL A 120 -0.61 20.06 -12.55
C VAL A 120 0.01 20.48 -13.89
N PRO A 121 1.29 20.17 -14.14
CA PRO A 121 1.88 20.37 -15.46
C PRO A 121 1.08 19.58 -16.49
N GLN A 122 0.78 20.21 -17.63
CA GLN A 122 0.28 19.43 -18.78
C GLN A 122 1.38 18.46 -19.20
N ALA A 123 1.07 17.17 -19.15
CA ALA A 123 1.99 16.16 -19.66
C ALA A 123 2.20 16.40 -21.16
N SER A 124 3.40 16.80 -21.55
CA SER A 124 3.76 16.91 -22.96
C SER A 124 4.03 15.51 -23.52
N GLU A 125 3.89 15.33 -24.83
CA GLU A 125 4.27 14.06 -25.48
C GLU A 125 5.73 13.68 -25.18
N LYS A 126 6.61 14.67 -24.97
CA LYS A 126 8.01 14.46 -24.54
C LYS A 126 8.12 13.87 -23.14
N ASP A 127 7.23 14.26 -22.21
CA ASP A 127 7.23 13.71 -20.86
C ASP A 127 6.78 12.26 -20.84
N ALA A 128 5.80 11.89 -21.66
CA ALA A 128 5.36 10.51 -21.84
C ALA A 128 6.49 9.63 -22.44
N ALA A 129 7.22 10.12 -23.43
CA ALA A 129 8.37 9.44 -24.02
C ALA A 129 9.51 9.26 -22.98
N ASN A 130 9.79 10.28 -22.18
CA ASN A 130 10.79 10.22 -21.11
C ASN A 130 10.42 9.22 -20.01
N VAL A 131 9.15 9.10 -19.67
CA VAL A 131 8.65 8.10 -18.68
C VAL A 131 8.83 6.69 -19.22
N LEU A 132 8.48 6.45 -20.50
CA LEU A 132 8.68 5.16 -21.15
C LEU A 132 10.14 4.77 -21.24
N GLN A 133 11.01 5.72 -21.60
CA GLN A 133 12.45 5.48 -21.65
C GLN A 133 13.02 5.11 -20.28
N ARG A 134 12.67 5.85 -19.22
CA ARG A 134 13.08 5.53 -17.83
C ARG A 134 12.58 4.17 -17.36
N ALA A 135 11.34 3.82 -17.71
CA ALA A 135 10.79 2.50 -17.40
C ALA A 135 11.59 1.38 -18.11
N GLN A 136 11.97 1.60 -19.35
CA GLN A 136 12.78 0.67 -20.13
C GLN A 136 14.20 0.52 -19.57
N GLU A 137 14.85 1.62 -19.19
CA GLU A 137 16.15 1.62 -18.53
C GLU A 137 16.10 0.86 -17.19
N TYR A 138 15.05 1.07 -16.39
CA TYR A 138 14.84 0.35 -15.14
C TYR A 138 14.66 -1.16 -15.35
N MET A 139 13.85 -1.56 -16.33
CA MET A 139 13.65 -2.98 -16.68
C MET A 139 14.94 -3.64 -17.19
N ASN A 140 15.73 -2.92 -17.98
CA ASN A 140 17.05 -3.40 -18.42
C ASN A 140 18.02 -3.56 -17.26
N GLY A 141 17.99 -2.64 -16.29
CA GLY A 141 18.79 -2.75 -15.06
C GLY A 141 18.43 -3.99 -14.23
N ILE A 142 17.14 -4.30 -14.08
CA ILE A 142 16.70 -5.53 -13.40
C ILE A 142 17.17 -6.78 -14.16
N LYS A 143 17.08 -6.78 -15.49
CA LYS A 143 17.52 -7.90 -16.30
C LYS A 143 19.01 -8.18 -16.13
N LEU A 144 19.85 -7.15 -16.21
CA LEU A 144 21.29 -7.25 -15.99
C LEU A 144 21.66 -7.74 -14.58
N MET A 145 20.92 -7.25 -13.57
CA MET A 145 21.12 -7.71 -12.20
C MET A 145 20.77 -9.20 -12.02
N ASN A 146 19.68 -9.66 -12.64
CA ASN A 146 19.29 -11.06 -12.61
C ASN A 146 20.32 -11.95 -13.33
N GLU A 147 20.83 -11.53 -14.48
CA GLU A 147 21.88 -12.24 -15.21
C GLU A 147 23.16 -12.35 -14.36
N ALA A 148 23.59 -11.28 -13.72
CA ALA A 148 24.75 -11.28 -12.84
C ALA A 148 24.57 -12.21 -11.61
N ILE A 149 23.37 -12.30 -11.05
CA ILE A 149 23.05 -13.23 -9.96
C ILE A 149 23.15 -14.69 -10.44
N VAL A 150 22.56 -14.99 -11.60
CA VAL A 150 22.61 -16.34 -12.19
C VAL A 150 24.05 -16.78 -12.48
N ASP A 151 24.86 -15.88 -13.07
CA ASP A 151 26.28 -16.15 -13.36
C ASP A 151 27.08 -16.41 -12.06
N ASN A 152 26.86 -15.61 -11.03
CA ASN A 152 27.51 -15.78 -9.73
C ASN A 152 27.15 -17.14 -9.08
N ILE A 153 25.87 -17.54 -9.13
CA ILE A 153 25.41 -18.84 -8.63
C ILE A 153 26.05 -19.97 -9.44
N THR A 154 26.09 -19.84 -10.75
CA THR A 154 26.68 -20.86 -11.65
C THR A 154 28.15 -21.04 -11.40
N ASP A 155 28.91 -19.96 -11.24
CA ASP A 155 30.33 -20.00 -10.93
C ASP A 155 30.63 -20.60 -9.54
N ARG A 156 29.79 -20.27 -8.57
CA ARG A 156 29.87 -20.89 -7.23
C ARG A 156 29.65 -22.38 -7.28
N ASN A 157 28.63 -22.82 -8.01
CA ASN A 157 28.33 -24.24 -8.18
C ASN A 157 29.44 -24.98 -8.92
N LYS A 158 30.05 -24.41 -9.97
CA LYS A 158 31.21 -24.96 -10.65
C LYS A 158 32.41 -25.12 -9.71
N LYS A 159 32.67 -24.14 -8.84
CA LYS A 159 33.75 -24.21 -7.85
C LYS A 159 33.50 -25.29 -6.80
N ILE A 160 32.28 -25.51 -6.36
CA ILE A 160 31.90 -26.56 -5.42
C ILE A 160 32.08 -27.92 -6.06
N LEU A 161 31.59 -28.13 -7.28
CA LEU A 161 31.75 -29.38 -8.03
C LEU A 161 33.24 -29.76 -8.23
N LYS A 162 34.09 -28.79 -8.61
CA LYS A 162 35.55 -29.02 -8.73
C LYS A 162 36.23 -29.41 -7.41
N LYS A 163 35.71 -28.94 -6.27
CA LYS A 163 36.24 -29.35 -4.95
C LYS A 163 35.82 -30.76 -4.57
N LEU A 164 34.60 -31.18 -4.96
CA LEU A 164 34.09 -32.52 -4.69
C LEU A 164 34.78 -33.58 -5.55
N THR A 165 35.03 -33.28 -6.83
CA THR A 165 35.73 -34.22 -7.74
C THR A 165 37.23 -34.36 -7.50
N LYS A 166 37.87 -33.45 -6.73
CA LYS A 166 39.28 -33.59 -6.30
C LYS A 166 39.49 -34.42 -5.03
N LYS A 167 38.41 -34.83 -4.36
CA LYS A 167 38.45 -35.60 -3.11
C LYS A 167 38.18 -37.12 -3.31
N VAL A 168 37.94 -37.54 -4.53
CA VAL A 168 37.88 -38.93 -4.98
C VAL A 168 39.13 -39.25 -5.75
#